data_280e9239c820921601839e00a2375a36
#
_entry.id   280e9239c820921601839e00a2375a36
#
_cell.length_a   1.000
_cell.length_b   1.000
_cell.length_c   1.000
_cell.angle_alpha   90.00
_cell.angle_beta   90.00
_cell.angle_gamma   90.00
#
_symmetry.space_group_name_H-M   'P 1'
#
loop_
_entity.id
_entity.type
_entity.pdbx_description
1 polymer ?
#
loop_
_entity_poly.entity_id
_entity_poly.type
_entity_poly.pdbx_seq_one_letter_code
_entity_poly.pdbx_strand_id
1 'polypeptide(L)'
;MYHLGVPTSRSLSVVSTGEKVYREKVHEGAVLARVMSSHIRVGTFEYVSNFLDVAILQGFTNYVIKRHYPELAKNANPPLALLKTVMNKQIDLVINWLRIGFIHGVMNTDNMSITGETFDYGPCAFMNNYHPDTVFSSIDVQGRYAFGQQPGIVQWNLVCLAEALIPLIDKDADKAVKMAQEVINSFPAIYKEKWWQMNGIKLGFTSVAENEKQLIEDLLTWMQNNQADYTNTYLAIANYYQQTDEKYITPDFAQWYQRWEDILKANNISLSSALKTMQQHNPEFIPRNHLVEKSLDNACLQQNFTLFNELLKTSKAPYQAQSSYKHLQTPPPDGDKGYKTFCGT
;
A
#
# COMPACT_ATOMS: atom_id res chain seq x y z
N MET A 1 -2.97 -7.75 -5.00
CA MET A 1 -3.57 -6.52 -4.43
C MET A 1 -5.08 -6.63 -4.24
N TYR A 2 -5.88 -6.91 -5.28
CA TYR A 2 -7.34 -7.03 -5.15
C TYR A 2 -7.77 -8.03 -4.07
N HIS A 3 -7.21 -9.24 -4.06
CA HIS A 3 -7.53 -10.25 -3.05
C HIS A 3 -6.94 -9.97 -1.67
N LEU A 4 -5.94 -9.08 -1.59
CA LEU A 4 -5.43 -8.53 -0.33
C LEU A 4 -6.34 -7.41 0.23
N GLY A 5 -7.43 -7.06 -0.49
CA GLY A 5 -8.36 -6.01 -0.07
C GLY A 5 -7.86 -4.59 -0.33
N VAL A 6 -6.86 -4.43 -1.20
CA VAL A 6 -6.31 -3.12 -1.57
C VAL A 6 -7.00 -2.62 -2.85
N PRO A 7 -7.56 -1.40 -2.84
CA PRO A 7 -8.09 -0.78 -4.07
C PRO A 7 -7.02 -0.74 -5.16
N THR A 8 -7.35 -1.29 -6.34
CA THR A 8 -6.36 -1.49 -7.39
C THR A 8 -6.98 -1.65 -8.77
N SER A 9 -6.23 -1.28 -9.80
CA SER A 9 -6.53 -1.67 -11.17
C SER A 9 -6.52 -3.20 -11.32
N ARG A 10 -7.28 -3.71 -12.28
CA ARG A 10 -7.39 -5.14 -12.57
C ARG A 10 -7.00 -5.42 -14.01
N SER A 11 -6.31 -6.53 -14.24
CA SER A 11 -6.00 -7.00 -15.59
C SER A 11 -7.24 -7.62 -16.23
N LEU A 12 -7.59 -7.16 -17.42
CA LEU A 12 -8.66 -7.73 -18.23
C LEU A 12 -8.12 -8.79 -19.18
N SER A 13 -7.05 -8.46 -19.91
CA SER A 13 -6.42 -9.36 -20.87
C SER A 13 -4.94 -9.02 -21.05
N VAL A 14 -4.18 -10.03 -21.48
CA VAL A 14 -2.80 -9.88 -21.98
C VAL A 14 -2.76 -10.52 -23.36
N VAL A 15 -2.25 -9.78 -24.35
CA VAL A 15 -2.17 -10.23 -25.75
C VAL A 15 -0.74 -10.11 -26.22
N SER A 16 -0.14 -11.20 -26.68
CA SER A 16 1.18 -11.15 -27.33
C SER A 16 1.08 -10.39 -28.65
N THR A 17 2.05 -9.51 -28.92
CA THR A 17 2.09 -8.73 -30.16
C THR A 17 2.84 -9.46 -31.27
N GLY A 18 3.66 -10.46 -30.96
CA GLY A 18 4.59 -11.09 -31.90
C GLY A 18 5.84 -10.24 -32.19
N GLU A 19 5.92 -9.05 -31.61
CA GLU A 19 7.07 -8.14 -31.75
C GLU A 19 8.06 -8.33 -30.59
N LYS A 20 9.32 -7.98 -30.82
CA LYS A 20 10.34 -7.97 -29.78
C LYS A 20 10.40 -6.62 -29.07
N VAL A 21 10.54 -6.64 -27.76
CA VAL A 21 10.80 -5.45 -26.95
C VAL A 21 12.24 -5.51 -26.47
N TYR A 22 13.01 -4.49 -26.82
CA TYR A 22 14.43 -4.36 -26.47
C TYR A 22 14.56 -3.56 -25.19
N ARG A 23 15.02 -4.20 -24.13
CA ARG A 23 15.36 -3.64 -22.83
C ARG A 23 16.80 -4.02 -22.50
N GLU A 24 17.13 -4.30 -21.24
CA GLU A 24 18.41 -4.93 -20.88
C GLU A 24 18.59 -6.29 -21.56
N LYS A 25 17.47 -6.98 -21.79
CA LYS A 25 17.37 -8.21 -22.58
C LYS A 25 16.28 -8.06 -23.62
N VAL A 26 16.29 -8.92 -24.62
CA VAL A 26 15.21 -9.00 -25.61
C VAL A 26 14.06 -9.80 -25.04
N HIS A 27 12.87 -9.22 -25.03
CA HIS A 27 11.64 -9.83 -24.53
C HIS A 27 10.59 -9.97 -25.63
N GLU A 28 9.68 -10.92 -25.47
CA GLU A 28 8.47 -10.99 -26.29
C GLU A 28 7.52 -9.84 -25.87
N GLY A 29 7.05 -9.09 -26.86
CA GLY A 29 6.13 -7.98 -26.60
C GLY A 29 4.71 -8.45 -26.29
N ALA A 30 4.05 -7.73 -25.40
CA ALA A 30 2.64 -7.96 -25.08
C ALA A 30 1.94 -6.65 -24.72
N VAL A 31 0.62 -6.61 -24.96
CA VAL A 31 -0.26 -5.53 -24.52
C VAL A 31 -1.11 -6.02 -23.36
N LEU A 32 -1.01 -5.31 -22.23
CA LEU A 32 -1.82 -5.54 -21.05
C LEU A 32 -2.99 -4.55 -21.02
N ALA A 33 -4.23 -5.02 -21.08
CA ALA A 33 -5.41 -4.22 -20.81
C ALA A 33 -5.72 -4.20 -19.31
N ARG A 34 -5.73 -3.01 -18.70
CA ARG A 34 -6.08 -2.79 -17.29
C ARG A 34 -7.39 -2.03 -17.18
N VAL A 35 -8.21 -2.40 -16.20
CA VAL A 35 -9.49 -1.77 -15.87
C VAL A 35 -9.44 -1.22 -14.46
N MET A 36 -9.88 0.02 -14.29
CA MET A 36 -10.03 0.68 -12.99
C MET A 36 -11.15 1.74 -13.08
N SER A 37 -11.53 2.30 -11.92
CA SER A 37 -12.61 3.31 -11.86
C SER A 37 -12.27 4.57 -12.64
N SER A 38 -11.01 4.99 -12.63
CA SER A 38 -10.52 6.16 -13.35
C SER A 38 -9.03 6.07 -13.66
N HIS A 39 -8.64 6.59 -14.83
CA HIS A 39 -7.23 6.86 -15.17
C HIS A 39 -6.85 8.32 -14.96
N ILE A 40 -7.73 9.14 -14.39
CA ILE A 40 -7.44 10.53 -14.00
C ILE A 40 -6.56 10.51 -12.75
N ARG A 41 -5.48 11.26 -12.80
CA ARG A 41 -4.42 11.31 -11.79
C ARG A 41 -4.24 12.72 -11.27
N VAL A 42 -3.52 12.89 -10.19
CA VAL A 42 -3.11 14.21 -9.71
C VAL A 42 -2.40 14.98 -10.83
N GLY A 43 -1.43 14.35 -11.53
CA GLY A 43 -0.72 14.95 -12.66
C GLY A 43 -1.63 15.42 -13.81
N THR A 44 -2.82 14.82 -13.99
CA THR A 44 -3.79 15.33 -14.97
C THR A 44 -4.32 16.71 -14.56
N PHE A 45 -4.58 16.95 -13.28
CA PHE A 45 -4.96 18.25 -12.75
C PHE A 45 -3.85 19.29 -12.89
N GLU A 46 -2.60 18.90 -12.60
CA GLU A 46 -1.42 19.76 -12.79
C GLU A 46 -1.29 20.16 -14.26
N TYR A 47 -1.43 19.20 -15.18
CA TYR A 47 -1.37 19.52 -16.63
C TYR A 47 -2.45 20.51 -17.02
N VAL A 48 -3.71 20.27 -16.65
CA VAL A 48 -4.83 21.15 -17.02
C VAL A 48 -4.68 22.53 -16.38
N SER A 49 -4.24 22.62 -15.13
CA SER A 49 -4.04 23.89 -14.43
C SER A 49 -2.88 24.71 -15.00
N ASN A 50 -1.77 24.06 -15.41
CA ASN A 50 -0.55 24.75 -15.82
C ASN A 50 -0.56 25.13 -17.31
N PHE A 51 -1.27 24.38 -18.16
CA PHE A 51 -1.16 24.53 -19.62
C PHE A 51 -2.48 24.91 -20.33
N LEU A 52 -3.60 24.90 -19.57
CA LEU A 52 -4.91 25.22 -20.16
C LEU A 52 -5.61 26.35 -19.38
N ASP A 53 -6.70 26.88 -19.95
CA ASP A 53 -7.44 27.96 -19.31
C ASP A 53 -8.22 27.53 -18.08
N VAL A 54 -8.46 28.46 -17.15
CA VAL A 54 -9.26 28.23 -15.92
C VAL A 54 -10.66 27.71 -16.25
N ALA A 55 -11.27 28.15 -17.35
CA ALA A 55 -12.58 27.64 -17.80
C ALA A 55 -12.53 26.15 -18.15
N ILE A 56 -11.44 25.68 -18.76
CA ILE A 56 -11.20 24.26 -19.05
C ILE A 56 -10.97 23.49 -17.74
N LEU A 57 -10.18 24.03 -16.83
CA LEU A 57 -9.96 23.43 -15.50
C LEU A 57 -11.29 23.29 -14.74
N GLN A 58 -12.16 24.32 -14.78
CA GLN A 58 -13.48 24.24 -14.16
C GLN A 58 -14.34 23.15 -14.80
N GLY A 59 -14.38 23.12 -16.15
CA GLY A 59 -15.12 22.10 -16.92
C GLY A 59 -14.62 20.67 -16.58
N PHE A 60 -13.30 20.49 -16.53
CA PHE A 60 -12.67 19.24 -16.19
C PHE A 60 -13.00 18.81 -14.74
N THR A 61 -12.88 19.73 -13.79
CA THR A 61 -13.21 19.48 -12.38
C THR A 61 -14.68 19.08 -12.22
N ASN A 62 -15.59 19.77 -12.91
CA ASN A 62 -17.02 19.42 -12.92
C ASN A 62 -17.27 18.04 -13.53
N TYR A 63 -16.55 17.68 -14.61
CA TYR A 63 -16.60 16.34 -15.19
C TYR A 63 -16.15 15.27 -14.19
N VAL A 64 -15.03 15.49 -13.50
CA VAL A 64 -14.51 14.58 -12.48
C VAL A 64 -15.52 14.39 -11.35
N ILE A 65 -16.07 15.48 -10.83
CA ILE A 65 -17.09 15.45 -9.76
C ILE A 65 -18.32 14.68 -10.26
N LYS A 66 -18.87 15.03 -11.42
CA LYS A 66 -20.06 14.38 -11.97
C LYS A 66 -19.86 12.88 -12.16
N ARG A 67 -18.66 12.47 -12.60
CA ARG A 67 -18.36 11.08 -12.92
C ARG A 67 -18.06 10.22 -11.71
N HIS A 68 -17.27 10.73 -10.73
CA HIS A 68 -16.71 9.94 -9.68
C HIS A 68 -17.28 10.25 -8.28
N TYR A 69 -17.77 11.47 -8.09
CA TYR A 69 -18.21 12.03 -6.81
C TYR A 69 -19.46 12.91 -6.97
N PRO A 70 -20.54 12.38 -7.58
CA PRO A 70 -21.71 13.20 -7.95
C PRO A 70 -22.38 13.88 -6.74
N GLU A 71 -22.22 13.33 -5.55
CA GLU A 71 -22.71 13.91 -4.31
C GLU A 71 -22.07 15.27 -3.98
N LEU A 72 -20.82 15.49 -4.41
CA LEU A 72 -20.09 16.74 -4.16
C LEU A 72 -20.62 17.93 -4.97
N ALA A 73 -21.36 17.69 -6.04
CA ALA A 73 -21.94 18.76 -6.87
C ALA A 73 -22.88 19.67 -6.09
N LYS A 74 -23.45 19.20 -4.99
CA LYS A 74 -24.35 19.95 -4.11
C LYS A 74 -23.63 20.67 -2.97
N ASN A 75 -22.31 20.51 -2.85
CA ASN A 75 -21.53 21.16 -1.80
C ASN A 75 -21.43 22.68 -2.07
N ALA A 76 -21.30 23.47 -1.00
CA ALA A 76 -21.10 24.92 -1.14
C ALA A 76 -19.79 25.27 -1.87
N ASN A 77 -18.77 24.39 -1.79
CA ASN A 77 -17.50 24.51 -2.50
C ASN A 77 -17.09 23.13 -3.05
N PRO A 78 -17.57 22.74 -4.24
CA PRO A 78 -17.27 21.41 -4.80
C PRO A 78 -15.79 21.14 -5.05
N PRO A 79 -14.94 22.08 -5.55
CA PRO A 79 -13.50 21.85 -5.71
C PRO A 79 -12.78 21.56 -4.40
N LEU A 80 -13.09 22.28 -3.34
CA LEU A 80 -12.53 22.04 -2.01
C LEU A 80 -12.99 20.69 -1.42
N ALA A 81 -14.26 20.35 -1.64
CA ALA A 81 -14.81 19.06 -1.24
C ALA A 81 -14.17 17.92 -2.01
N LEU A 82 -13.83 18.09 -3.30
CA LEU A 82 -13.08 17.13 -4.10
C LEU A 82 -11.69 16.90 -3.49
N LEU A 83 -10.94 17.96 -3.17
CA LEU A 83 -9.61 17.84 -2.52
C LEU A 83 -9.70 17.02 -1.24
N LYS A 84 -10.66 17.30 -0.37
CA LYS A 84 -10.87 16.57 0.89
C LYS A 84 -11.24 15.11 0.65
N THR A 85 -12.07 14.82 -0.34
CA THR A 85 -12.49 13.46 -0.67
C THR A 85 -11.32 12.64 -1.22
N VAL A 86 -10.55 13.21 -2.16
CA VAL A 86 -9.34 12.57 -2.70
C VAL A 86 -8.33 12.33 -1.58
N MET A 87 -8.13 13.29 -0.68
CA MET A 87 -7.24 13.12 0.47
C MET A 87 -7.61 11.90 1.31
N ASN A 88 -8.88 11.74 1.67
CA ASN A 88 -9.31 10.58 2.45
C ASN A 88 -9.10 9.26 1.71
N LYS A 89 -9.38 9.23 0.39
CA LYS A 89 -9.14 8.05 -0.46
C LYS A 89 -7.66 7.68 -0.53
N GLN A 90 -6.79 8.67 -0.63
CA GLN A 90 -5.34 8.44 -0.67
C GLN A 90 -4.79 8.00 0.68
N ILE A 91 -5.30 8.52 1.80
CA ILE A 91 -4.97 8.03 3.14
C ILE A 91 -5.36 6.56 3.26
N ASP A 92 -6.59 6.20 2.89
CA ASP A 92 -7.06 4.81 2.94
C ASP A 92 -6.20 3.88 2.09
N LEU A 93 -5.77 4.34 0.91
CA LEU A 93 -4.91 3.57 0.02
C LEU A 93 -3.54 3.30 0.64
N VAL A 94 -2.86 4.35 1.13
CA VAL A 94 -1.51 4.18 1.71
C VAL A 94 -1.55 3.36 3.00
N ILE A 95 -2.58 3.48 3.82
CA ILE A 95 -2.80 2.62 5.00
C ILE A 95 -2.90 1.14 4.58
N ASN A 96 -3.61 0.85 3.49
CA ASN A 96 -3.70 -0.52 2.97
C ASN A 96 -2.37 -1.03 2.42
N TRP A 97 -1.54 -0.19 1.80
CA TRP A 97 -0.17 -0.57 1.40
C TRP A 97 0.70 -0.90 2.60
N LEU A 98 0.69 -0.03 3.62
CA LEU A 98 1.44 -0.24 4.85
C LEU A 98 1.00 -1.52 5.58
N ARG A 99 -0.31 -1.82 5.59
CA ARG A 99 -0.86 -3.01 6.24
C ARG A 99 -0.25 -4.31 5.74
N ILE A 100 0.08 -4.40 4.47
CA ILE A 100 0.57 -5.61 3.82
C ILE A 100 2.07 -5.56 3.45
N GLY A 101 2.80 -4.52 3.88
CA GLY A 101 4.22 -4.38 3.56
C GLY A 101 4.52 -4.01 2.11
N PHE A 102 3.58 -3.40 1.39
CA PHE A 102 3.75 -3.01 -0.01
C PHE A 102 4.46 -1.67 -0.15
N ILE A 103 5.44 -1.61 -1.03
CA ILE A 103 6.18 -0.40 -1.41
C ILE A 103 5.93 -0.14 -2.89
N HIS A 104 5.34 1.00 -3.22
CA HIS A 104 5.00 1.35 -4.61
C HIS A 104 6.24 1.65 -5.46
N GLY A 105 7.22 2.34 -4.87
CA GLY A 105 8.52 2.61 -5.47
C GLY A 105 8.60 3.82 -6.40
N VAL A 106 7.48 4.32 -6.97
CA VAL A 106 7.41 5.59 -7.73
C VAL A 106 6.06 6.24 -7.54
N MET A 107 5.99 7.22 -6.64
CA MET A 107 4.74 7.90 -6.27
C MET A 107 4.69 9.34 -6.82
N ASN A 108 5.01 9.50 -8.11
CA ASN A 108 4.80 10.75 -8.83
C ASN A 108 3.31 11.08 -8.91
N THR A 109 2.98 12.33 -9.22
CA THR A 109 1.59 12.77 -9.44
C THR A 109 0.89 12.00 -10.56
N ASP A 110 1.67 11.47 -11.52
CA ASP A 110 1.19 10.59 -12.58
C ASP A 110 0.81 9.17 -12.12
N ASN A 111 1.23 8.77 -10.92
CA ASN A 111 0.97 7.45 -10.36
C ASN A 111 -0.04 7.50 -9.20
N MET A 112 -0.68 8.65 -8.97
CA MET A 112 -1.65 8.84 -7.91
C MET A 112 -3.05 9.11 -8.48
N SER A 113 -3.87 8.04 -8.54
CA SER A 113 -5.25 8.12 -9.03
C SER A 113 -6.13 8.91 -8.07
N ILE A 114 -6.98 9.80 -8.59
CA ILE A 114 -7.96 10.55 -7.78
C ILE A 114 -9.00 9.65 -7.12
N THR A 115 -9.16 8.41 -7.57
CA THR A 115 -10.11 7.44 -6.98
C THR A 115 -9.51 6.63 -5.83
N GLY A 116 -8.20 6.79 -5.53
CA GLY A 116 -7.54 6.04 -4.47
C GLY A 116 -7.34 4.57 -4.80
N GLU A 117 -7.08 4.26 -6.06
CA GLU A 117 -6.76 2.91 -6.53
C GLU A 117 -5.29 2.83 -6.93
N THR A 118 -4.62 1.74 -6.55
CA THR A 118 -3.26 1.45 -6.98
C THR A 118 -3.22 1.12 -8.46
N PHE A 119 -2.33 1.75 -9.19
CA PHE A 119 -2.03 1.37 -10.57
C PHE A 119 -0.56 1.68 -10.87
N ASP A 120 -0.09 1.29 -12.06
CA ASP A 120 1.29 1.44 -12.48
C ASP A 120 2.30 0.72 -11.56
N TYR A 121 2.23 -0.60 -11.60
CA TYR A 121 3.11 -1.50 -10.86
C TYR A 121 4.50 -1.59 -11.52
N GLY A 122 5.22 -0.47 -11.49
CA GLY A 122 6.60 -0.38 -11.98
C GLY A 122 7.58 -1.03 -10.98
N PRO A 123 8.44 -0.25 -10.30
CA PRO A 123 9.43 -0.80 -9.37
C PRO A 123 8.86 -1.10 -7.99
N CYS A 124 7.65 -1.66 -7.92
CA CYS A 124 7.01 -2.03 -6.67
C CYS A 124 7.51 -3.37 -6.14
N ALA A 125 7.42 -3.55 -4.82
CA ALA A 125 7.77 -4.79 -4.16
C ALA A 125 7.07 -4.95 -2.81
N PHE A 126 7.03 -6.18 -2.29
CA PHE A 126 6.62 -6.46 -0.91
C PHE A 126 7.84 -6.60 -0.02
N MET A 127 7.82 -5.94 1.14
CA MET A 127 8.88 -5.99 2.12
C MET A 127 8.88 -7.36 2.83
N ASN A 128 10.05 -7.98 2.95
CA ASN A 128 10.26 -9.13 3.81
C ASN A 128 10.64 -8.66 5.21
N ASN A 129 11.90 -8.33 5.47
CA ASN A 129 12.34 -7.83 6.78
C ASN A 129 11.82 -6.42 7.02
N TYR A 130 11.19 -6.20 8.17
CA TYR A 130 10.66 -4.89 8.51
C TYR A 130 11.77 -3.85 8.71
N HIS A 131 11.72 -2.80 7.93
CA HIS A 131 12.47 -1.57 8.17
C HIS A 131 11.74 -0.38 7.54
N PRO A 132 11.55 0.74 8.27
CA PRO A 132 10.82 1.91 7.74
C PRO A 132 11.51 2.52 6.52
N ASP A 133 12.83 2.42 6.42
CA ASP A 133 13.62 2.98 5.31
C ASP A 133 13.86 2.00 4.16
N THR A 134 13.11 0.89 4.10
CA THR A 134 13.22 -0.07 2.99
C THR A 134 12.86 0.58 1.66
N VAL A 135 13.77 0.47 0.69
CA VAL A 135 13.66 0.98 -0.68
C VAL A 135 14.02 -0.12 -1.68
N PHE A 136 13.17 -0.36 -2.64
CA PHE A 136 13.43 -1.31 -3.72
C PHE A 136 13.73 -0.65 -5.06
N SER A 137 13.10 0.47 -5.36
CA SER A 137 13.27 1.18 -6.63
C SER A 137 14.73 1.58 -6.87
N SER A 138 15.31 1.11 -7.97
CA SER A 138 16.72 1.41 -8.34
C SER A 138 16.96 2.89 -8.61
N ILE A 139 15.92 3.63 -8.99
CA ILE A 139 16.02 5.08 -9.26
C ILE A 139 15.88 5.93 -7.99
N ASP A 140 15.39 5.34 -6.90
CA ASP A 140 15.20 6.05 -5.63
C ASP A 140 16.46 5.99 -4.75
N VAL A 141 17.45 6.79 -5.10
CA VAL A 141 18.73 6.84 -4.38
C VAL A 141 18.60 7.49 -3.00
N GLN A 142 17.62 8.38 -2.81
CA GLN A 142 17.46 9.16 -1.59
C GLN A 142 16.41 8.58 -0.63
N GLY A 143 15.76 7.48 -0.98
CA GLY A 143 14.71 6.89 -0.16
C GLY A 143 13.41 7.70 -0.13
N ARG A 144 13.16 8.52 -1.15
CA ARG A 144 11.94 9.32 -1.26
C ARG A 144 10.67 8.47 -1.15
N TYR A 145 10.70 7.26 -1.68
CA TYR A 145 9.59 6.30 -1.72
C TYR A 145 9.81 5.13 -0.77
N ALA A 146 10.65 5.29 0.26
CA ALA A 146 10.83 4.28 1.30
C ALA A 146 9.49 3.91 1.96
N PHE A 147 9.37 2.71 2.51
CA PHE A 147 8.15 2.23 3.15
C PHE A 147 7.50 3.25 4.09
N GLY A 148 8.28 3.80 5.03
CA GLY A 148 7.80 4.79 6.00
C GLY A 148 7.58 6.19 5.42
N GLN A 149 8.11 6.49 4.23
CA GLN A 149 7.97 7.80 3.58
C GLN A 149 6.72 7.89 2.69
N GLN A 150 6.09 6.78 2.36
CA GLN A 150 4.93 6.75 1.48
C GLN A 150 3.80 7.72 1.90
N PRO A 151 3.44 7.85 3.20
CA PRO A 151 2.42 8.81 3.62
C PRO A 151 2.82 10.27 3.35
N GLY A 152 4.09 10.63 3.57
CA GLY A 152 4.60 11.96 3.28
C GLY A 152 4.52 12.32 1.80
N ILE A 153 4.79 11.34 0.92
CA ILE A 153 4.67 11.52 -0.53
C ILE A 153 3.21 11.60 -0.97
N VAL A 154 2.30 10.86 -0.33
CA VAL A 154 0.86 11.05 -0.54
C VAL A 154 0.44 12.48 -0.20
N GLN A 155 0.89 13.01 0.95
CA GLN A 155 0.59 14.39 1.34
C GLN A 155 1.14 15.41 0.34
N TRP A 156 2.37 15.20 -0.16
CA TRP A 156 2.96 16.04 -1.21
C TRP A 156 2.11 16.01 -2.50
N ASN A 157 1.65 14.85 -2.96
CA ASN A 157 0.75 14.75 -4.10
C ASN A 157 -0.57 15.53 -3.90
N LEU A 158 -1.08 15.53 -2.66
CA LEU A 158 -2.29 16.29 -2.33
C LEU A 158 -2.04 17.80 -2.34
N VAL A 159 -0.83 18.25 -2.01
CA VAL A 159 -0.42 19.67 -2.18
C VAL A 159 -0.46 20.03 -3.67
N CYS A 160 0.12 19.21 -4.55
CA CYS A 160 0.06 19.44 -5.99
C CYS A 160 -1.40 19.51 -6.52
N LEU A 161 -2.28 18.62 -6.02
CA LEU A 161 -3.71 18.68 -6.36
C LEU A 161 -4.37 19.95 -5.83
N ALA A 162 -4.04 20.37 -4.59
CA ALA A 162 -4.56 21.59 -3.99
C ALA A 162 -4.17 22.82 -4.83
N GLU A 163 -2.88 22.94 -5.18
CA GLU A 163 -2.36 24.01 -6.00
C GLU A 163 -3.10 24.11 -7.35
N ALA A 164 -3.34 22.97 -8.01
CA ALA A 164 -4.10 22.91 -9.25
C ALA A 164 -5.56 23.38 -9.09
N LEU A 165 -6.16 23.22 -7.91
CA LEU A 165 -7.54 23.59 -7.63
C LEU A 165 -7.72 25.02 -7.08
N ILE A 166 -6.66 25.70 -6.64
CA ILE A 166 -6.71 27.07 -6.08
C ILE A 166 -7.59 28.02 -6.89
N PRO A 167 -7.45 28.12 -8.23
CA PRO A 167 -8.25 29.07 -9.03
C PRO A 167 -9.76 28.82 -8.99
N LEU A 168 -10.19 27.65 -8.51
CA LEU A 168 -11.59 27.23 -8.48
C LEU A 168 -12.20 27.28 -7.06
N ILE A 169 -11.36 27.37 -6.01
CA ILE A 169 -11.81 27.34 -4.62
C ILE A 169 -12.42 28.67 -4.18
N ASP A 170 -11.76 29.79 -4.46
CA ASP A 170 -12.28 31.12 -4.19
C ASP A 170 -11.70 32.14 -5.22
N LYS A 171 -12.41 33.24 -5.45
CA LYS A 171 -11.94 34.35 -6.30
C LYS A 171 -10.76 35.10 -5.67
N ASP A 172 -10.73 35.15 -4.34
CA ASP A 172 -9.62 35.66 -3.54
C ASP A 172 -8.59 34.57 -3.39
N ALA A 173 -7.42 34.72 -4.00
CA ALA A 173 -6.36 33.73 -4.01
C ALA A 173 -5.83 33.41 -2.60
N ASP A 174 -5.66 34.41 -1.74
CA ASP A 174 -5.16 34.23 -0.38
C ASP A 174 -6.17 33.43 0.46
N LYS A 175 -7.45 33.68 0.26
CA LYS A 175 -8.52 32.93 0.91
C LYS A 175 -8.58 31.50 0.38
N ALA A 176 -8.45 31.28 -0.94
CA ALA A 176 -8.40 29.97 -1.54
C ALA A 176 -7.23 29.13 -1.01
N VAL A 177 -6.02 29.71 -0.95
CA VAL A 177 -4.84 29.08 -0.38
C VAL A 177 -5.07 28.68 1.08
N LYS A 178 -5.61 29.58 1.91
CA LYS A 178 -5.90 29.29 3.32
C LYS A 178 -6.88 28.12 3.47
N MET A 179 -7.96 28.11 2.68
CA MET A 179 -8.95 27.02 2.72
C MET A 179 -8.37 25.68 2.30
N ALA A 180 -7.56 25.64 1.23
CA ALA A 180 -6.88 24.45 0.78
C ALA A 180 -5.86 23.95 1.80
N GLN A 181 -5.11 24.85 2.40
CA GLN A 181 -4.11 24.54 3.44
C GLN A 181 -4.75 23.95 4.70
N GLU A 182 -5.92 24.44 5.11
CA GLU A 182 -6.68 23.86 6.23
C GLU A 182 -7.03 22.38 5.96
N VAL A 183 -7.41 22.02 4.73
CA VAL A 183 -7.64 20.63 4.35
C VAL A 183 -6.34 19.83 4.44
N ILE A 184 -5.25 20.30 3.82
CA ILE A 184 -3.96 19.58 3.82
C ILE A 184 -3.40 19.44 5.24
N ASN A 185 -3.53 20.44 6.09
CA ASN A 185 -3.07 20.41 7.48
C ASN A 185 -3.84 19.38 8.34
N SER A 186 -5.00 18.94 7.92
CA SER A 186 -5.75 17.87 8.59
C SER A 186 -5.21 16.47 8.29
N PHE A 187 -4.40 16.31 7.23
CA PHE A 187 -3.85 15.01 6.79
C PHE A 187 -3.10 14.27 7.90
N PRO A 188 -2.11 14.86 8.62
CA PRO A 188 -1.33 14.11 9.60
C PRO A 188 -2.18 13.51 10.73
N ALA A 189 -3.19 14.24 11.20
CA ALA A 189 -4.07 13.77 12.26
C ALA A 189 -4.93 12.59 11.79
N ILE A 190 -5.56 12.71 10.62
CA ILE A 190 -6.41 11.65 10.03
C ILE A 190 -5.56 10.41 9.71
N TYR A 191 -4.39 10.60 9.11
CA TYR A 191 -3.46 9.51 8.82
C TYR A 191 -3.03 8.79 10.09
N LYS A 192 -2.60 9.54 11.13
CA LYS A 192 -2.12 8.97 12.39
C LYS A 192 -3.20 8.14 13.09
N GLU A 193 -4.43 8.61 13.11
CA GLU A 193 -5.55 7.87 13.66
C GLU A 193 -5.77 6.54 12.93
N LYS A 194 -5.84 6.56 11.60
CA LYS A 194 -6.02 5.35 10.78
C LYS A 194 -4.82 4.40 10.85
N TRP A 195 -3.62 4.93 10.99
CA TRP A 195 -2.41 4.13 11.17
C TRP A 195 -2.44 3.33 12.49
N TRP A 196 -2.86 3.99 13.58
CA TRP A 196 -3.03 3.30 14.86
C TRP A 196 -4.13 2.24 14.79
N GLN A 197 -5.27 2.57 14.22
CA GLN A 197 -6.36 1.62 14.03
C GLN A 197 -5.94 0.40 13.21
N MET A 198 -5.23 0.61 12.11
CA MET A 198 -4.73 -0.46 11.25
C MET A 198 -3.79 -1.40 12.01
N ASN A 199 -2.80 -0.86 12.74
CA ASN A 199 -1.88 -1.68 13.51
C ASN A 199 -2.59 -2.40 14.69
N GLY A 200 -3.53 -1.74 15.35
CA GLY A 200 -4.34 -2.35 16.39
C GLY A 200 -5.14 -3.54 15.89
N ILE A 201 -5.81 -3.38 14.76
CA ILE A 201 -6.60 -4.47 14.14
C ILE A 201 -5.68 -5.64 13.74
N LYS A 202 -4.47 -5.38 13.25
CA LYS A 202 -3.47 -6.42 12.95
C LYS A 202 -3.08 -7.24 14.19
N LEU A 203 -3.23 -6.67 15.38
CA LEU A 203 -2.99 -7.33 16.67
C LEU A 203 -4.28 -7.80 17.38
N GLY A 204 -5.42 -7.73 16.69
CA GLY A 204 -6.70 -8.20 17.22
C GLY A 204 -7.44 -7.23 18.12
N PHE A 205 -6.97 -5.97 18.24
CA PHE A 205 -7.65 -4.93 19.01
C PHE A 205 -8.78 -4.31 18.19
N THR A 206 -9.87 -3.92 18.87
CA THR A 206 -11.01 -3.21 18.26
C THR A 206 -10.90 -1.69 18.40
N SER A 207 -10.09 -1.22 19.34
CA SER A 207 -9.76 0.17 19.59
C SER A 207 -8.31 0.27 20.06
N VAL A 208 -7.69 1.43 19.92
CA VAL A 208 -6.28 1.64 20.29
C VAL A 208 -6.19 2.84 21.24
N ALA A 209 -5.86 2.58 22.49
CA ALA A 209 -5.50 3.55 23.52
C ALA A 209 -3.97 3.62 23.69
N GLU A 210 -3.48 4.28 24.70
CA GLU A 210 -2.05 4.54 24.87
C GLU A 210 -1.22 3.27 25.10
N ASN A 211 -1.76 2.30 25.84
CA ASN A 211 -1.07 1.03 26.11
C ASN A 211 -0.89 0.20 24.84
N GLU A 212 -1.92 0.17 23.97
CA GLU A 212 -1.84 -0.52 22.67
C GLU A 212 -0.86 0.19 21.74
N LYS A 213 -0.79 1.53 21.77
CA LYS A 213 0.18 2.28 20.96
C LYS A 213 1.60 1.90 21.34
N GLN A 214 1.94 1.91 22.64
CA GLN A 214 3.26 1.53 23.09
C GLN A 214 3.59 0.08 22.71
N LEU A 215 2.64 -0.84 22.84
CA LEU A 215 2.81 -2.23 22.45
C LEU A 215 3.09 -2.39 20.95
N ILE A 216 2.41 -1.60 20.09
CA ILE A 216 2.61 -1.57 18.64
C ILE A 216 4.02 -1.03 18.32
N GLU A 217 4.42 0.08 18.93
CA GLU A 217 5.75 0.68 18.72
C GLU A 217 6.87 -0.28 19.15
N ASP A 218 6.70 -0.96 20.28
CA ASP A 218 7.65 -1.96 20.77
C ASP A 218 7.78 -3.14 19.80
N LEU A 219 6.67 -3.61 19.21
CA LEU A 219 6.70 -4.68 18.21
C LEU A 219 7.44 -4.25 16.94
N LEU A 220 7.14 -3.07 16.43
CA LEU A 220 7.79 -2.54 15.23
C LEU A 220 9.30 -2.35 15.47
N THR A 221 9.67 -1.84 16.64
CA THR A 221 11.07 -1.70 17.06
C THR A 221 11.75 -3.06 17.19
N TRP A 222 11.07 -4.03 17.79
CA TRP A 222 11.59 -5.40 17.90
C TRP A 222 11.79 -6.03 16.51
N MET A 223 10.81 -5.88 15.60
CA MET A 223 10.96 -6.38 14.23
C MET A 223 12.16 -5.76 13.51
N GLN A 224 12.36 -4.46 13.64
CA GLN A 224 13.49 -3.75 13.02
C GLN A 224 14.82 -4.25 13.58
N ASN A 225 14.97 -4.33 14.90
CA ASN A 225 16.21 -4.72 15.56
C ASN A 225 16.58 -6.19 15.27
N ASN A 226 15.60 -7.07 15.13
CA ASN A 226 15.78 -8.49 14.88
C ASN A 226 15.69 -8.86 13.39
N GLN A 227 15.57 -7.88 12.49
CA GLN A 227 15.37 -8.12 11.06
C GLN A 227 14.25 -9.16 10.80
N ALA A 228 13.15 -9.01 11.55
CA ALA A 228 12.04 -9.94 11.48
C ALA A 228 11.18 -9.70 10.23
N ASP A 229 10.67 -10.77 9.65
CA ASP A 229 9.78 -10.69 8.48
C ASP A 229 8.46 -10.03 8.87
N TYR A 230 8.08 -8.99 8.12
CA TYR A 230 6.88 -8.19 8.42
C TYR A 230 5.60 -9.01 8.45
N THR A 231 5.41 -9.87 7.44
CA THR A 231 4.21 -10.71 7.31
C THR A 231 4.24 -11.85 8.33
N ASN A 232 5.36 -12.59 8.39
CA ASN A 232 5.47 -13.77 9.23
C ASN A 232 5.45 -13.44 10.73
N THR A 233 5.85 -12.24 11.16
CA THR A 233 5.76 -11.84 12.57
C THR A 233 4.32 -11.88 13.07
N TYR A 234 3.35 -11.36 12.31
CA TYR A 234 1.93 -11.42 12.71
C TYR A 234 1.38 -12.86 12.68
N LEU A 235 1.87 -13.70 11.78
CA LEU A 235 1.53 -15.12 11.75
C LEU A 235 2.15 -15.86 12.96
N ALA A 236 3.36 -15.48 13.35
CA ALA A 236 4.03 -16.04 14.52
C ALA A 236 3.29 -15.67 15.82
N ILE A 237 2.81 -14.44 15.96
CA ILE A 237 1.97 -14.03 17.09
C ILE A 237 0.71 -14.89 17.15
N ALA A 238 0.02 -15.06 16.02
CA ALA A 238 -1.22 -15.85 15.96
C ALA A 238 -1.01 -17.34 16.30
N ASN A 239 0.19 -17.87 16.08
CA ASN A 239 0.55 -19.27 16.30
C ASN A 239 1.64 -19.45 17.38
N TYR A 240 1.74 -18.53 18.33
CA TYR A 240 2.87 -18.44 19.27
C TYR A 240 3.16 -19.75 20.03
N TYR A 241 2.15 -20.39 20.57
CA TYR A 241 2.31 -21.64 21.33
C TYR A 241 2.68 -22.86 20.48
N GLN A 242 2.64 -22.73 19.16
CA GLN A 242 3.03 -23.77 18.19
C GLN A 242 4.28 -23.36 17.40
N GLN A 243 4.91 -22.26 17.82
CA GLN A 243 6.05 -21.69 17.09
C GLN A 243 7.29 -22.55 17.25
N THR A 244 8.00 -22.78 16.14
CA THR A 244 9.26 -23.51 16.08
C THR A 244 10.42 -22.67 15.54
N ASP A 245 10.15 -21.47 15.04
CA ASP A 245 11.17 -20.54 14.56
C ASP A 245 11.82 -19.86 15.78
N GLU A 246 13.12 -20.11 15.96
CA GLU A 246 13.92 -19.62 17.09
C GLU A 246 13.84 -18.10 17.26
N LYS A 247 13.64 -17.37 16.19
CA LYS A 247 13.48 -15.90 16.23
C LYS A 247 12.30 -15.46 17.09
N TYR A 248 11.20 -16.20 17.09
CA TYR A 248 9.96 -15.83 17.80
C TYR A 248 9.78 -16.52 19.16
N ILE A 249 10.78 -17.29 19.62
CA ILE A 249 10.78 -17.93 20.95
C ILE A 249 11.84 -17.36 21.89
N THR A 250 12.36 -16.16 21.57
CA THR A 250 13.34 -15.43 22.40
C THR A 250 12.66 -14.83 23.64
N PRO A 251 13.41 -14.62 24.75
CA PRO A 251 12.84 -14.07 25.98
C PRO A 251 12.18 -12.70 25.81
N ASP A 252 12.75 -11.84 24.98
CA ASP A 252 12.22 -10.50 24.69
C ASP A 252 10.89 -10.56 23.89
N PHE A 253 10.81 -11.45 22.91
CA PHE A 253 9.54 -11.67 22.19
C PHE A 253 8.48 -12.31 23.10
N ALA A 254 8.86 -13.26 23.95
CA ALA A 254 7.97 -13.86 24.93
C ALA A 254 7.42 -12.83 25.93
N GLN A 255 8.26 -11.89 26.39
CA GLN A 255 7.83 -10.79 27.26
C GLN A 255 6.85 -9.85 26.55
N TRP A 256 7.11 -9.51 25.28
CA TRP A 256 6.20 -8.72 24.48
C TRP A 256 4.86 -9.42 24.27
N TYR A 257 4.89 -10.72 23.95
CA TYR A 257 3.70 -11.56 23.77
C TYR A 257 2.84 -11.64 25.03
N GLN A 258 3.46 -11.80 26.20
CA GLN A 258 2.75 -11.81 27.49
C GLN A 258 2.03 -10.45 27.73
N ARG A 259 2.69 -9.34 27.45
CA ARG A 259 2.07 -8.01 27.56
C ARG A 259 0.88 -7.88 26.59
N TRP A 260 0.97 -8.40 25.38
CA TRP A 260 -0.13 -8.44 24.44
C TRP A 260 -1.33 -9.21 24.98
N GLU A 261 -1.15 -10.40 25.54
CA GLU A 261 -2.23 -11.15 26.17
C GLU A 261 -2.84 -10.42 27.37
N ASP A 262 -2.04 -9.76 28.18
CA ASP A 262 -2.52 -9.03 29.35
C ASP A 262 -3.36 -7.81 28.93
N ILE A 263 -2.98 -7.11 27.86
CA ILE A 263 -3.78 -6.01 27.31
C ILE A 263 -5.09 -6.54 26.70
N LEU A 264 -5.09 -7.67 26.00
CA LEU A 264 -6.33 -8.30 25.54
C LEU A 264 -7.28 -8.59 26.69
N LYS A 265 -6.78 -9.17 27.78
CA LYS A 265 -7.58 -9.47 29.00
C LYS A 265 -8.12 -8.21 29.63
N ALA A 266 -7.29 -7.16 29.78
CA ALA A 266 -7.70 -5.87 30.32
C ALA A 266 -8.83 -5.21 29.52
N ASN A 267 -8.81 -5.39 28.19
CA ASN A 267 -9.83 -4.89 27.27
C ASN A 267 -11.05 -5.82 27.11
N ASN A 268 -11.11 -6.92 27.88
CA ASN A 268 -12.15 -7.94 27.75
C ASN A 268 -12.24 -8.56 26.34
N ILE A 269 -11.12 -8.66 25.63
CA ILE A 269 -11.02 -9.31 24.33
C ILE A 269 -10.52 -10.75 24.56
N SER A 270 -11.33 -11.74 24.15
CA SER A 270 -10.88 -13.12 24.22
C SER A 270 -9.79 -13.39 23.18
N LEU A 271 -8.83 -14.28 23.53
CA LEU A 271 -7.77 -14.69 22.62
C LEU A 271 -8.34 -15.20 21.28
N SER A 272 -9.41 -16.00 21.32
CA SER A 272 -10.06 -16.50 20.10
C SER A 272 -10.63 -15.39 19.21
N SER A 273 -11.19 -14.34 19.82
CA SER A 273 -11.69 -13.17 19.08
C SER A 273 -10.54 -12.37 18.45
N ALA A 274 -9.46 -12.15 19.21
CA ALA A 274 -8.27 -11.47 18.70
C ALA A 274 -7.66 -12.22 17.52
N LEU A 275 -7.44 -13.54 17.65
CA LEU A 275 -6.89 -14.39 16.60
C LEU A 275 -7.77 -14.39 15.33
N LYS A 276 -9.10 -14.42 15.49
CA LYS A 276 -10.02 -14.32 14.35
C LYS A 276 -9.88 -12.98 13.61
N THR A 277 -9.76 -11.88 14.37
CA THR A 277 -9.52 -10.53 13.78
C THR A 277 -8.17 -10.49 13.07
N MET A 278 -7.12 -10.99 13.72
CA MET A 278 -5.77 -11.07 13.12
C MET A 278 -5.79 -11.85 11.81
N GLN A 279 -6.43 -13.00 11.75
CA GLN A 279 -6.54 -13.82 10.54
C GLN A 279 -7.21 -13.09 9.37
N GLN A 280 -8.16 -12.21 9.65
CA GLN A 280 -8.86 -11.42 8.63
C GLN A 280 -8.03 -10.26 8.08
N HIS A 281 -7.02 -9.80 8.81
CA HIS A 281 -6.27 -8.57 8.49
C HIS A 281 -4.78 -8.81 8.18
N ASN A 282 -4.24 -9.97 8.55
CA ASN A 282 -2.87 -10.37 8.24
C ASN A 282 -2.89 -11.49 7.20
N PRO A 283 -2.32 -11.26 6.00
CA PRO A 283 -2.31 -12.29 4.98
C PRO A 283 -1.37 -13.44 5.37
N GLU A 284 -1.77 -14.67 5.06
CA GLU A 284 -0.92 -15.86 5.10
C GLU A 284 0.13 -15.84 3.98
N PHE A 285 -0.24 -15.26 2.84
CA PHE A 285 0.59 -15.23 1.65
C PHE A 285 0.65 -13.83 1.07
N ILE A 286 1.86 -13.37 0.77
CA ILE A 286 2.15 -12.24 -0.09
C ILE A 286 2.95 -12.74 -1.30
N PRO A 287 2.88 -12.09 -2.48
CA PRO A 287 3.73 -12.46 -3.61
C PRO A 287 5.17 -11.99 -3.34
N ARG A 288 5.96 -12.84 -2.69
CA ARG A 288 7.36 -12.53 -2.34
C ARG A 288 8.19 -12.34 -3.61
N ASN A 289 8.93 -11.25 -3.65
CA ASN A 289 9.63 -10.79 -4.85
C ASN A 289 10.51 -11.87 -5.48
N HIS A 290 11.34 -12.56 -4.68
CA HIS A 290 12.23 -13.63 -5.17
C HIS A 290 11.48 -14.83 -5.75
N LEU A 291 10.28 -15.15 -5.21
CA LEU A 291 9.44 -16.22 -5.75
C LEU A 291 8.75 -15.81 -7.04
N VAL A 292 8.31 -14.53 -7.13
CA VAL A 292 7.73 -13.98 -8.36
C VAL A 292 8.74 -14.03 -9.49
N GLU A 293 9.96 -13.52 -9.27
CA GLU A 293 11.03 -13.57 -10.28
C GLU A 293 11.38 -15.00 -10.69
N LYS A 294 11.59 -15.89 -9.72
CA LYS A 294 11.85 -17.32 -10.02
C LYS A 294 10.71 -17.95 -10.81
N SER A 295 9.46 -17.59 -10.53
CA SER A 295 8.31 -18.15 -11.27
C SER A 295 8.26 -17.66 -12.72
N LEU A 296 8.63 -16.40 -12.96
CA LEU A 296 8.71 -15.82 -14.29
C LEU A 296 9.88 -16.42 -15.09
N ASP A 297 11.05 -16.58 -14.47
CA ASP A 297 12.20 -17.23 -15.11
C ASP A 297 11.87 -18.69 -15.48
N ASN A 298 11.28 -19.46 -14.57
CA ASN A 298 10.85 -20.83 -14.85
C ASN A 298 9.86 -20.89 -16.03
N ALA A 299 8.89 -19.97 -16.06
CA ALA A 299 7.91 -19.90 -17.13
C ALA A 299 8.56 -19.52 -18.48
N CYS A 300 9.42 -18.50 -18.50
CA CYS A 300 10.04 -17.98 -19.72
C CYS A 300 11.15 -18.89 -20.27
N LEU A 301 12.02 -19.41 -19.40
CA LEU A 301 13.22 -20.15 -19.81
C LEU A 301 12.99 -21.66 -19.92
N GLN A 302 12.09 -22.20 -19.09
CA GLN A 302 11.87 -23.64 -18.96
C GLN A 302 10.47 -24.09 -19.35
N GLN A 303 9.56 -23.14 -19.66
CA GLN A 303 8.12 -23.37 -19.86
C GLN A 303 7.46 -24.12 -18.68
N ASN A 304 7.99 -23.94 -17.48
CA ASN A 304 7.50 -24.55 -16.26
C ASN A 304 6.66 -23.54 -15.47
N PHE A 305 5.35 -23.76 -15.44
CA PHE A 305 4.37 -22.89 -14.79
C PHE A 305 3.96 -23.37 -13.39
N THR A 306 4.63 -24.36 -12.81
CA THR A 306 4.25 -24.94 -11.51
C THR A 306 4.25 -23.86 -10.42
N LEU A 307 5.38 -23.19 -10.20
CA LEU A 307 5.50 -22.14 -9.19
C LEU A 307 4.57 -20.93 -9.48
N PHE A 308 4.39 -20.57 -10.76
CA PHE A 308 3.46 -19.52 -11.17
C PHE A 308 2.02 -19.86 -10.74
N ASN A 309 1.58 -21.09 -10.98
CA ASN A 309 0.24 -21.54 -10.63
C ASN A 309 0.03 -21.61 -9.11
N GLU A 310 1.05 -22.01 -8.34
CA GLU A 310 1.02 -22.01 -6.88
C GLU A 310 0.89 -20.58 -6.32
N LEU A 311 1.71 -19.64 -6.80
CA LEU A 311 1.63 -18.23 -6.45
C LEU A 311 0.29 -17.61 -6.83
N LEU A 312 -0.24 -17.95 -8.02
CA LEU A 312 -1.54 -17.46 -8.45
C LEU A 312 -2.67 -17.99 -7.55
N LYS A 313 -2.60 -19.26 -7.16
CA LYS A 313 -3.60 -19.88 -6.28
C LYS A 313 -3.60 -19.26 -4.89
N THR A 314 -2.43 -19.12 -4.27
CA THR A 314 -2.30 -18.48 -2.94
C THR A 314 -2.66 -17.00 -2.97
N SER A 315 -2.28 -16.28 -4.03
CA SER A 315 -2.65 -14.87 -4.23
C SER A 315 -4.16 -14.64 -4.41
N LYS A 316 -4.93 -15.65 -4.84
CA LYS A 316 -6.41 -15.59 -4.92
C LYS A 316 -7.10 -15.79 -3.57
N ALA A 317 -6.42 -16.37 -2.59
CA ALA A 317 -6.93 -16.61 -1.25
C ALA A 317 -5.85 -16.32 -0.19
N PRO A 318 -5.33 -15.06 -0.12
CA PRO A 318 -4.12 -14.73 0.63
C PRO A 318 -4.30 -14.82 2.15
N TYR A 319 -5.51 -14.84 2.66
CA TYR A 319 -5.82 -14.95 4.10
C TYR A 319 -6.18 -16.37 4.55
N GLN A 320 -6.16 -17.34 3.62
CA GLN A 320 -6.46 -18.72 3.94
C GLN A 320 -5.19 -19.52 4.17
N ALA A 321 -5.08 -20.15 5.33
CA ALA A 321 -3.99 -21.08 5.60
C ALA A 321 -4.07 -22.29 4.64
N GLN A 322 -2.98 -22.57 3.94
CA GLN A 322 -2.86 -23.63 2.96
C GLN A 322 -1.55 -24.39 3.20
N SER A 323 -1.60 -25.44 3.99
CA SER A 323 -0.41 -26.21 4.44
C SER A 323 0.48 -26.69 3.28
N SER A 324 -0.12 -27.07 2.15
CA SER A 324 0.61 -27.51 0.95
C SER A 324 1.51 -26.42 0.34
N TYR A 325 1.24 -25.14 0.64
CA TYR A 325 1.97 -23.99 0.09
C TYR A 325 2.78 -23.24 1.14
N LYS A 326 3.01 -23.82 2.32
CA LYS A 326 3.76 -23.18 3.40
C LYS A 326 5.18 -22.74 2.97
N HIS A 327 5.78 -23.42 2.01
CA HIS A 327 7.07 -23.05 1.43
C HIS A 327 7.07 -21.67 0.75
N LEU A 328 5.90 -21.17 0.31
CA LEU A 328 5.76 -19.83 -0.27
C LEU A 328 5.77 -18.69 0.78
N GLN A 329 5.70 -19.03 2.07
CA GLN A 329 5.81 -18.07 3.16
C GLN A 329 7.27 -17.77 3.54
N THR A 330 8.22 -18.58 3.06
CA THR A 330 9.64 -18.46 3.40
C THR A 330 10.25 -17.22 2.75
N PRO A 331 10.81 -16.27 3.52
CA PRO A 331 11.56 -15.15 2.95
C PRO A 331 12.88 -15.64 2.33
N PRO A 332 13.52 -14.83 1.47
CA PRO A 332 14.85 -15.17 0.97
C PRO A 332 15.86 -15.19 2.13
N PRO A 333 16.91 -16.02 2.06
CA PRO A 333 17.89 -16.18 3.16
C PRO A 333 18.52 -14.87 3.62
N ASP A 334 18.79 -13.97 2.70
CA ASP A 334 19.42 -12.67 2.96
C ASP A 334 18.40 -11.54 3.21
N GLY A 335 17.11 -11.86 3.38
CA GLY A 335 16.03 -10.91 3.46
C GLY A 335 15.91 -10.08 2.16
N ASP A 336 15.80 -8.77 2.30
CA ASP A 336 15.71 -7.85 1.15
C ASP A 336 17.07 -7.25 0.74
N LYS A 337 18.17 -7.76 1.28
CA LYS A 337 19.50 -7.19 1.08
C LYS A 337 19.91 -7.23 -0.39
N GLY A 338 20.17 -6.04 -0.95
CA GLY A 338 20.61 -5.90 -2.33
C GLY A 338 19.53 -6.11 -3.40
N TYR A 339 18.30 -6.47 -3.01
CA TYR A 339 17.21 -6.57 -3.97
C TYR A 339 16.83 -5.19 -4.51
N LYS A 340 16.73 -5.07 -5.82
CA LYS A 340 16.35 -3.83 -6.51
C LYS A 340 15.31 -4.14 -7.58
N THR A 341 14.37 -3.23 -7.71
CA THR A 341 13.36 -3.24 -8.76
C THR A 341 13.62 -2.13 -9.77
N PHE A 342 13.25 -2.38 -11.00
CA PHE A 342 13.51 -1.47 -12.12
C PHE A 342 12.20 -1.08 -12.78
N CYS A 343 12.09 0.21 -13.15
CA CYS A 343 11.06 0.65 -14.07
C CYS A 343 11.64 0.52 -15.47
N GLY A 344 11.15 -0.42 -16.23
CA GLY A 344 11.65 -0.69 -17.57
C GLY A 344 11.08 0.26 -18.64
N THR A 345 10.79 1.51 -18.33
CA THR A 345 10.30 2.53 -19.29
C THR A 345 11.42 3.36 -19.83
#